data_ed49ade658b28a330dc6c5b933a5bb07
#
_entry.id   ed49ade658b28a330dc6c5b933a5bb07
#
_cell.length_a   1.000
_cell.length_b   1.000
_cell.length_c   1.000
_cell.angle_alpha   90.00
_cell.angle_beta   90.00
_cell.angle_gamma   90.00
#
_symmetry.space_group_name_H-M   'P 1'
#
loop_
_entity.id
_entity.type
_entity.pdbx_description
1 polymer ?
#
loop_
_entity_poly.entity_id
_entity_poly.type
_entity_poly.pdbx_seq_one_letter_code
_entity_poly.pdbx_strand_id
1 'polypeptide(L)'
;MGRLAGVDGCPGGWICIVHDPDTSEFFIGLFRTAAALLAHDSKISEMAIDMPIGLVDTGRRECDELARNMLGFRHVCVSNAPIRPALYAPSRLAASAITENAAGRGVGSNEWALYPKIINLDVVITPAHQEWCFEIHPEVCFCAWNNGVAIQHAKASEEGRRERELLIDTAWPGVRQALLVQLQQ
;
A
#
# COMPACT_ATOMS: atom_id res chain seq x y z
N MET A 1 -10.12 0.49 -22.59
CA MET A 1 -9.98 -0.10 -21.23
C MET A 1 -10.05 1.01 -20.18
N GLY A 2 -10.44 0.70 -18.92
CA GLY A 2 -10.35 1.71 -17.86
C GLY A 2 -8.90 1.97 -17.45
N ARG A 3 -8.65 3.11 -16.81
CA ARG A 3 -7.32 3.47 -16.30
C ARG A 3 -6.97 2.65 -15.08
N LEU A 4 -5.68 2.36 -14.90
CA LEU A 4 -5.12 1.66 -13.76
C LEU A 4 -4.35 2.64 -12.88
N ALA A 5 -4.50 2.56 -11.56
CA ALA A 5 -3.82 3.44 -10.63
C ALA A 5 -3.04 2.66 -9.57
N GLY A 6 -1.82 3.14 -9.28
CA GLY A 6 -1.01 2.71 -8.15
C GLY A 6 -0.83 3.85 -7.16
N VAL A 7 -1.04 3.61 -5.87
CA VAL A 7 -1.06 4.65 -4.83
C VAL A 7 -0.22 4.26 -3.63
N ASP A 8 0.55 5.21 -3.12
CA ASP A 8 1.27 5.07 -1.85
C ASP A 8 1.16 6.35 -1.00
N GLY A 9 1.30 6.20 0.32
CA GLY A 9 1.36 7.30 1.26
C GLY A 9 2.70 8.02 1.22
N CYS A 10 2.69 9.35 1.10
CA CYS A 10 3.90 10.17 1.17
C CYS A 10 3.76 11.28 2.24
N PRO A 11 4.85 11.97 2.65
CA PRO A 11 4.79 12.99 3.70
C PRO A 11 3.74 14.08 3.47
N GLY A 12 3.52 14.49 2.22
CA GLY A 12 2.55 15.53 1.85
C GLY A 12 1.11 15.04 1.61
N GLY A 13 0.87 13.70 1.67
CA GLY A 13 -0.44 13.15 1.31
C GLY A 13 -0.30 11.78 0.63
N TRP A 14 -0.75 11.68 -0.59
CA TRP A 14 -0.79 10.47 -1.41
C TRP A 14 -0.14 10.75 -2.74
N ILE A 15 0.76 9.86 -3.17
CA ILE A 15 1.24 9.83 -4.53
C ILE A 15 0.43 8.81 -5.32
N CYS A 16 -0.04 9.19 -6.50
CA CYS A 16 -0.79 8.33 -7.39
C CYS A 16 -0.14 8.34 -8.77
N ILE A 17 0.09 7.16 -9.31
CA ILE A 17 0.50 6.97 -10.70
C ILE A 17 -0.67 6.33 -11.42
N VAL A 18 -1.18 6.98 -12.45
CA VAL A 18 -2.25 6.48 -13.31
C VAL A 18 -1.68 6.12 -14.67
N HIS A 19 -1.99 4.94 -15.13
CA HIS A 19 -1.69 4.46 -16.48
C HIS A 19 -2.98 4.40 -17.31
N ASP A 20 -2.94 5.01 -18.48
CA ASP A 20 -3.99 4.88 -19.49
C ASP A 20 -3.55 3.84 -20.53
N PRO A 21 -4.16 2.63 -20.54
CA PRO A 21 -3.73 1.56 -21.43
C PRO A 21 -4.07 1.82 -22.90
N ASP A 22 -5.02 2.72 -23.20
CA ASP A 22 -5.39 3.04 -24.56
C ASP A 22 -4.39 3.99 -25.24
N THR A 23 -3.75 4.88 -24.47
CA THR A 23 -2.73 5.82 -24.97
C THR A 23 -1.29 5.45 -24.56
N SER A 24 -1.15 4.50 -23.63
CA SER A 24 0.12 4.16 -22.96
C SER A 24 0.75 5.33 -22.19
N GLU A 25 -0.04 6.34 -21.84
CA GLU A 25 0.40 7.50 -21.08
C GLU A 25 0.37 7.24 -19.57
N PHE A 26 1.24 7.93 -18.85
CA PHE A 26 1.27 7.95 -17.39
C PHE A 26 0.97 9.36 -16.89
N PHE A 27 0.20 9.43 -15.80
CA PHE A 27 -0.07 10.66 -15.07
C PHE A 27 0.38 10.46 -13.62
N ILE A 28 1.08 11.44 -13.07
CA ILE A 28 1.55 11.42 -11.69
C ILE A 28 0.86 12.55 -10.95
N GLY A 29 0.17 12.22 -9.86
CA GLY A 29 -0.55 13.18 -9.03
C GLY A 29 -0.17 13.10 -7.57
N LEU A 30 -0.21 14.25 -6.88
CA LEU A 30 -0.07 14.35 -5.43
C LEU A 30 -1.36 14.86 -4.83
N PHE A 31 -1.92 14.11 -3.88
CA PHE A 31 -3.20 14.41 -3.25
C PHE A 31 -3.02 14.58 -1.74
N ARG A 32 -3.52 15.65 -1.18
CA ARG A 32 -3.42 15.90 0.26
C ARG A 32 -4.29 14.97 1.10
N THR A 33 -5.40 14.52 0.54
CA THR A 33 -6.38 13.67 1.24
C THR A 33 -6.80 12.49 0.38
N ALA A 34 -7.20 11.39 1.02
CA ALA A 34 -7.76 10.23 0.35
C ALA A 34 -9.09 10.57 -0.36
N ALA A 35 -9.88 11.49 0.19
CA ALA A 35 -11.11 11.97 -0.48
C ALA A 35 -10.81 12.60 -1.85
N ALA A 36 -9.79 13.48 -1.92
CA ALA A 36 -9.37 14.08 -3.18
C ALA A 36 -8.79 13.04 -4.16
N LEU A 37 -8.06 12.06 -3.65
CA LEU A 37 -7.51 10.95 -4.42
C LEU A 37 -8.64 10.10 -5.05
N LEU A 38 -9.60 9.64 -4.25
CA LEU A 38 -10.69 8.77 -4.70
C LEU A 38 -11.66 9.47 -5.66
N ALA A 39 -11.77 10.80 -5.59
CA ALA A 39 -12.60 11.62 -6.48
C ALA A 39 -11.88 12.12 -7.73
N HIS A 40 -10.57 11.82 -7.90
CA HIS A 40 -9.75 12.48 -8.91
C HIS A 40 -10.12 12.14 -10.35
N ASP A 41 -10.32 10.87 -10.67
CA ASP A 41 -10.56 10.44 -12.06
C ASP A 41 -11.59 9.30 -12.11
N SER A 42 -12.77 9.61 -12.62
CA SER A 42 -13.85 8.64 -12.78
C SER A 42 -13.58 7.56 -13.84
N LYS A 43 -12.49 7.66 -14.61
CA LYS A 43 -12.07 6.66 -15.59
C LYS A 43 -11.16 5.58 -14.99
N ILE A 44 -10.72 5.73 -13.74
CA ILE A 44 -9.96 4.69 -13.05
C ILE A 44 -10.89 3.49 -12.83
N SER A 45 -10.56 2.36 -13.42
CA SER A 45 -11.30 1.10 -13.28
C SER A 45 -10.74 0.23 -12.15
N GLU A 46 -9.44 0.37 -11.87
CA GLU A 46 -8.77 -0.35 -10.79
C GLU A 46 -7.70 0.53 -10.13
N MET A 47 -7.71 0.57 -8.81
CA MET A 47 -6.72 1.28 -8.00
C MET A 47 -6.10 0.31 -6.99
N ALA A 48 -4.78 0.21 -7.01
CA ALA A 48 -3.99 -0.53 -6.04
C ALA A 48 -3.37 0.44 -5.03
N ILE A 49 -3.67 0.30 -3.74
CA ILE A 49 -3.19 1.21 -2.68
C ILE A 49 -2.40 0.46 -1.61
N ASP A 50 -1.16 0.92 -1.33
CA ASP A 50 -0.33 0.38 -0.24
C ASP A 50 -0.76 0.98 1.11
N MET A 51 -1.96 0.60 1.54
CA MET A 51 -2.54 1.02 2.82
C MET A 51 -3.63 0.04 3.26
N PRO A 52 -3.68 -0.32 4.58
CA PRO A 52 -4.70 -1.21 5.10
C PRO A 52 -6.14 -0.75 4.84
N ILE A 53 -6.96 -1.63 4.28
CA ILE A 53 -8.41 -1.47 4.09
C ILE A 53 -9.13 -2.59 4.87
N GLY A 54 -10.22 -2.27 5.56
CA GLY A 54 -10.96 -3.28 6.31
C GLY A 54 -10.29 -3.67 7.62
N LEU A 55 -10.32 -2.77 8.60
CA LEU A 55 -9.77 -3.02 9.94
C LEU A 55 -10.67 -3.91 10.76
N VAL A 56 -10.07 -4.83 11.52
CA VAL A 56 -10.77 -5.72 12.47
C VAL A 56 -10.87 -5.08 13.86
N ASP A 57 -11.83 -5.53 14.66
CA ASP A 57 -11.99 -5.05 16.03
C ASP A 57 -11.05 -5.76 17.02
N THR A 58 -10.68 -7.00 16.72
CA THR A 58 -9.80 -7.82 17.56
C THR A 58 -8.95 -8.74 16.72
N GLY A 59 -7.83 -9.22 17.27
CA GLY A 59 -6.95 -10.18 16.61
C GLY A 59 -6.15 -9.60 15.46
N ARG A 60 -6.02 -10.37 14.39
CA ARG A 60 -5.26 -10.03 13.17
C ARG A 60 -6.13 -10.22 11.93
N ARG A 61 -5.86 -9.47 10.88
CA ARG A 61 -6.51 -9.64 9.59
C ARG A 61 -5.97 -10.90 8.90
N GLU A 62 -6.85 -11.68 8.30
CA GLU A 62 -6.47 -12.89 7.55
C GLU A 62 -5.54 -12.56 6.37
N CYS A 63 -5.80 -11.46 5.67
CA CYS A 63 -4.96 -11.02 4.54
C CYS A 63 -3.51 -10.73 4.96
N ASP A 64 -3.28 -10.16 6.16
CA ASP A 64 -1.92 -9.95 6.68
C ASP A 64 -1.21 -11.27 6.99
N GLU A 65 -1.91 -12.26 7.53
CA GLU A 65 -1.35 -13.59 7.79
C GLU A 65 -1.03 -14.34 6.49
N LEU A 66 -1.91 -14.26 5.49
CA LEU A 66 -1.66 -14.84 4.17
C LEU A 66 -0.45 -14.17 3.48
N ALA A 67 -0.35 -12.84 3.55
CA ALA A 67 0.79 -12.11 3.02
C ALA A 67 2.11 -12.52 3.71
N ARG A 68 2.11 -12.66 5.04
CA ARG A 68 3.29 -13.14 5.80
C ARG A 68 3.68 -14.55 5.40
N ASN A 69 2.71 -15.45 5.27
CA ASN A 69 2.95 -16.83 4.84
C ASN A 69 3.55 -16.88 3.42
N MET A 70 3.03 -16.07 2.50
CA MET A 70 3.54 -15.97 1.14
C MET A 70 4.99 -15.44 1.11
N LEU A 71 5.31 -14.45 1.95
CA LEU A 71 6.66 -13.87 2.00
C LEU A 71 7.67 -14.70 2.78
N GLY A 72 7.24 -15.69 3.57
CA GLY A 72 8.12 -16.60 4.29
C GLY A 72 9.16 -15.88 5.16
N PHE A 73 10.45 -16.01 4.85
CA PHE A 73 11.54 -15.37 5.61
C PHE A 73 11.46 -13.82 5.60
N ARG A 74 10.72 -13.23 4.65
CA ARG A 74 10.46 -11.79 4.56
C ARG A 74 9.18 -11.35 5.25
N HIS A 75 8.50 -12.20 6.01
CA HIS A 75 7.23 -11.91 6.70
C HIS A 75 7.24 -10.61 7.51
N VAL A 76 8.41 -10.20 8.03
CA VAL A 76 8.59 -8.94 8.79
C VAL A 76 8.32 -7.67 7.97
N CYS A 77 8.28 -7.77 6.63
CA CYS A 77 7.92 -6.64 5.76
C CYS A 77 6.43 -6.30 5.84
N VAL A 78 5.57 -7.25 6.25
CA VAL A 78 4.14 -7.01 6.43
C VAL A 78 3.91 -6.41 7.82
N SER A 79 3.69 -5.12 7.87
CA SER A 79 3.33 -4.40 9.09
C SER A 79 1.98 -4.91 9.63
N ASN A 80 1.78 -4.78 10.94
CA ASN A 80 0.45 -5.04 11.47
C ASN A 80 -0.47 -3.86 11.17
N ALA A 81 -1.65 -4.12 10.63
CA ALA A 81 -2.69 -3.11 10.61
C ALA A 81 -3.20 -2.84 12.04
N PRO A 82 -3.62 -1.61 12.36
CA PRO A 82 -4.26 -1.33 13.62
C PRO A 82 -5.58 -2.10 13.76
N ILE A 83 -5.95 -2.42 14.98
CA ILE A 83 -7.35 -2.77 15.25
C ILE A 83 -8.18 -1.49 15.31
N ARG A 84 -9.45 -1.58 14.89
CA ARG A 84 -10.34 -0.42 14.83
C ARG A 84 -10.47 0.36 16.14
N PRO A 85 -10.62 -0.29 17.32
CA PRO A 85 -10.68 0.44 18.60
C PRO A 85 -9.42 1.25 18.94
N ALA A 86 -8.24 0.86 18.42
CA ALA A 86 -6.99 1.55 18.70
C ALA A 86 -6.70 2.71 17.71
N LEU A 87 -7.41 2.76 16.58
CA LEU A 87 -7.14 3.69 15.50
C LEU A 87 -7.22 5.17 15.93
N TYR A 88 -8.16 5.50 16.82
CA TYR A 88 -8.39 6.87 17.30
C TYR A 88 -7.82 7.14 18.69
N ALA A 89 -6.91 6.28 19.17
CA ALA A 89 -6.28 6.48 20.47
C ALA A 89 -5.49 7.80 20.52
N PRO A 90 -5.46 8.52 21.66
CA PRO A 90 -4.81 9.83 21.76
C PRO A 90 -3.28 9.77 21.74
N SER A 91 -2.71 8.59 21.89
CA SER A 91 -1.25 8.37 21.88
C SER A 91 -0.91 6.94 21.52
N ARG A 92 0.34 6.72 21.08
CA ARG A 92 0.86 5.36 20.81
C ARG A 92 0.76 4.45 22.05
N LEU A 93 0.99 4.99 23.24
CA LEU A 93 0.89 4.21 24.48
C LEU A 93 -0.56 3.76 24.73
N ALA A 94 -1.53 4.64 24.54
CA ALA A 94 -2.95 4.29 24.65
C ALA A 94 -3.38 3.27 23.58
N ALA A 95 -2.96 3.47 22.33
CA ALA A 95 -3.18 2.52 21.26
C ALA A 95 -2.56 1.13 21.59
N SER A 96 -1.35 1.13 22.14
CA SER A 96 -0.65 -0.09 22.54
C SER A 96 -1.41 -0.84 23.63
N ALA A 97 -1.90 -0.16 24.67
CA ALA A 97 -2.69 -0.76 25.73
C ALA A 97 -4.00 -1.38 25.21
N ILE A 98 -4.70 -0.69 24.30
CA ILE A 98 -5.93 -1.20 23.67
C ILE A 98 -5.60 -2.46 22.85
N THR A 99 -4.53 -2.40 22.03
CA THR A 99 -4.15 -3.49 21.14
C THR A 99 -3.62 -4.70 21.92
N GLU A 100 -2.89 -4.48 23.02
CA GLU A 100 -2.42 -5.55 23.91
C GLU A 100 -3.58 -6.35 24.47
N ASN A 101 -4.62 -5.67 24.98
CA ASN A 101 -5.80 -6.31 25.54
C ASN A 101 -6.63 -7.09 24.50
N ALA A 102 -6.71 -6.58 23.25
CA ALA A 102 -7.61 -7.13 22.23
C ALA A 102 -6.90 -8.08 21.24
N ALA A 103 -5.59 -7.96 21.07
CA ALA A 103 -4.81 -8.69 20.06
C ALA A 103 -3.49 -9.25 20.59
N GLY A 104 -3.19 -9.12 21.90
CA GLY A 104 -2.00 -9.68 22.55
C GLY A 104 -0.68 -9.11 22.08
N ARG A 105 -0.67 -7.86 21.57
CA ARG A 105 0.53 -7.18 21.06
C ARG A 105 0.51 -5.68 21.29
N GLY A 106 1.68 -5.09 21.43
CA GLY A 106 1.84 -3.64 21.45
C GLY A 106 1.81 -3.01 20.05
N VAL A 107 1.85 -1.67 20.01
CA VAL A 107 1.92 -0.86 18.78
C VAL A 107 3.33 -0.28 18.64
N GLY A 108 4.04 -0.66 17.57
CA GLY A 108 5.36 -0.16 17.23
C GLY A 108 5.34 1.30 16.76
N SER A 109 6.49 1.98 16.80
CA SER A 109 6.60 3.39 16.36
C SER A 109 6.29 3.55 14.86
N ASN A 110 6.74 2.62 14.03
CA ASN A 110 6.50 2.65 12.59
C ASN A 110 5.01 2.41 12.27
N GLU A 111 4.38 1.46 12.97
CA GLU A 111 2.95 1.22 12.87
C GLU A 111 2.14 2.47 13.27
N TRP A 112 2.48 3.07 14.41
CA TRP A 112 1.82 4.30 14.90
C TRP A 112 1.94 5.46 13.91
N ALA A 113 3.08 5.61 13.24
CA ALA A 113 3.31 6.65 12.25
C ALA A 113 2.37 6.55 11.03
N LEU A 114 1.80 5.38 10.75
CA LEU A 114 0.84 5.16 9.67
C LEU A 114 -0.60 5.51 10.06
N TYR A 115 -0.93 5.60 11.35
CA TYR A 115 -2.31 5.82 11.82
C TYR A 115 -2.99 7.04 11.16
N PRO A 116 -2.34 8.22 11.05
CA PRO A 116 -2.97 9.37 10.37
C PRO A 116 -3.33 9.09 8.91
N LYS A 117 -2.53 8.29 8.20
CA LYS A 117 -2.81 7.89 6.82
C LYS A 117 -3.96 6.90 6.75
N ILE A 118 -3.94 5.90 7.63
CA ILE A 118 -5.01 4.90 7.71
C ILE A 118 -6.34 5.59 8.04
N ILE A 119 -6.37 6.52 9.03
CA ILE A 119 -7.57 7.32 9.34
C ILE A 119 -8.03 8.11 8.12
N ASN A 120 -7.11 8.77 7.40
CA ASN A 120 -7.44 9.59 6.24
C ASN A 120 -8.12 8.79 5.13
N LEU A 121 -7.76 7.51 4.97
CA LEU A 121 -8.40 6.58 4.03
C LEU A 121 -9.69 5.98 4.61
N ASP A 122 -9.63 5.48 5.85
CA ASP A 122 -10.71 4.73 6.50
C ASP A 122 -12.02 5.54 6.61
N VAL A 123 -11.93 6.85 6.79
CA VAL A 123 -13.12 7.73 6.90
C VAL A 123 -13.83 7.98 5.57
N VAL A 124 -13.21 7.66 4.44
CA VAL A 124 -13.78 7.92 3.10
C VAL A 124 -13.99 6.66 2.27
N ILE A 125 -13.26 5.57 2.57
CA ILE A 125 -13.40 4.31 1.84
C ILE A 125 -14.74 3.66 2.19
N THR A 126 -15.47 3.20 1.19
CA THR A 126 -16.78 2.55 1.34
C THR A 126 -16.78 1.20 0.62
N PRO A 127 -17.76 0.32 0.85
CA PRO A 127 -17.89 -0.91 0.07
C PRO A 127 -17.93 -0.68 -1.44
N ALA A 128 -18.56 0.40 -1.91
CA ALA A 128 -18.58 0.75 -3.33
C ALA A 128 -17.20 1.10 -3.88
N HIS A 129 -16.34 1.73 -3.10
CA HIS A 129 -14.95 1.96 -3.50
C HIS A 129 -14.17 0.64 -3.59
N GLN A 130 -14.47 -0.35 -2.74
CA GLN A 130 -13.77 -1.64 -2.73
C GLN A 130 -14.12 -2.53 -3.94
N GLU A 131 -15.07 -2.14 -4.79
CA GLU A 131 -15.32 -2.78 -6.08
C GLU A 131 -14.20 -2.49 -7.11
N TRP A 132 -13.42 -1.40 -6.90
CA TRP A 132 -12.36 -0.97 -7.83
C TRP A 132 -11.08 -0.48 -7.13
N CYS A 133 -11.09 -0.29 -5.80
CA CYS A 133 -9.93 0.13 -5.02
C CYS A 133 -9.53 -1.00 -4.05
N PHE A 134 -8.33 -1.54 -4.23
CA PHE A 134 -7.85 -2.72 -3.52
C PHE A 134 -6.60 -2.40 -2.71
N GLU A 135 -6.53 -2.93 -1.48
CA GLU A 135 -5.29 -2.95 -0.73
C GLU A 135 -4.28 -3.86 -1.45
N ILE A 136 -3.06 -3.38 -1.59
CA ILE A 136 -1.94 -4.19 -2.05
C ILE A 136 -0.76 -4.05 -1.08
N HIS A 137 0.16 -4.98 -1.15
CA HIS A 137 1.45 -4.89 -0.47
C HIS A 137 2.57 -5.08 -1.50
N PRO A 138 3.47 -4.10 -1.72
CA PRO A 138 4.48 -4.15 -2.79
C PRO A 138 5.35 -5.41 -2.76
N GLU A 139 5.79 -5.87 -1.57
CA GLU A 139 6.62 -7.08 -1.48
C GLU A 139 5.85 -8.35 -1.87
N VAL A 140 4.53 -8.39 -1.65
CA VAL A 140 3.66 -9.48 -2.11
C VAL A 140 3.55 -9.45 -3.63
N CYS A 141 3.40 -8.27 -4.24
CA CYS A 141 3.39 -8.11 -5.69
C CYS A 141 4.71 -8.57 -6.31
N PHE A 142 5.85 -8.17 -5.75
CA PHE A 142 7.16 -8.62 -6.22
C PHE A 142 7.35 -10.13 -6.04
N CYS A 143 6.88 -10.71 -4.93
CA CYS A 143 6.92 -12.15 -4.72
C CYS A 143 6.11 -12.89 -5.80
N ALA A 144 4.90 -12.39 -6.12
CA ALA A 144 4.07 -12.96 -7.17
C ALA A 144 4.75 -12.87 -8.56
N TRP A 145 5.33 -11.72 -8.91
CA TRP A 145 6.08 -11.55 -10.16
C TRP A 145 7.34 -12.41 -10.23
N ASN A 146 7.92 -12.74 -9.08
CA ASN A 146 9.09 -13.61 -8.95
C ASN A 146 8.71 -15.08 -8.74
N ASN A 147 7.62 -15.54 -9.35
CA ASN A 147 7.15 -16.93 -9.30
C ASN A 147 6.92 -17.48 -7.88
N GLY A 148 6.45 -16.64 -6.97
CA GLY A 148 6.19 -17.00 -5.57
C GLY A 148 7.43 -16.99 -4.67
N VAL A 149 8.57 -16.49 -5.15
CA VAL A 149 9.81 -16.37 -4.37
C VAL A 149 9.97 -14.95 -3.87
N ALA A 150 10.00 -14.77 -2.55
CA ALA A 150 10.19 -13.45 -1.95
C ALA A 150 11.57 -12.86 -2.32
N ILE A 151 11.62 -11.53 -2.48
CA ILE A 151 12.86 -10.78 -2.76
C ILE A 151 13.89 -11.06 -1.67
N GLN A 152 15.12 -11.39 -2.09
CA GLN A 152 16.19 -11.78 -1.17
C GLN A 152 16.68 -10.61 -0.32
N HIS A 153 16.92 -9.44 -0.93
CA HIS A 153 17.58 -8.31 -0.29
C HIS A 153 16.57 -7.23 0.18
N ALA A 154 16.99 -6.49 1.22
CA ALA A 154 16.18 -5.39 1.76
C ALA A 154 16.00 -4.28 0.71
N LYS A 155 14.80 -3.65 0.68
CA LYS A 155 14.49 -2.56 -0.27
C LYS A 155 15.45 -1.36 -0.20
N ALA A 156 16.10 -1.16 0.96
CA ALA A 156 17.06 -0.07 1.16
C ALA A 156 18.47 -0.40 0.67
N SER A 157 18.80 -1.67 0.39
CA SER A 157 20.09 -2.07 -0.18
C SER A 157 20.11 -1.86 -1.69
N GLU A 158 21.32 -1.76 -2.26
CA GLU A 158 21.50 -1.61 -3.71
C GLU A 158 21.03 -2.88 -4.44
N GLU A 159 21.37 -4.04 -3.91
CA GLU A 159 20.93 -5.33 -4.44
C GLU A 159 19.41 -5.45 -4.44
N GLY A 160 18.76 -5.11 -3.32
CA GLY A 160 17.31 -5.18 -3.22
C GLY A 160 16.58 -4.20 -4.12
N ARG A 161 17.17 -3.04 -4.41
CA ARG A 161 16.66 -2.11 -5.41
C ARG A 161 16.77 -2.72 -6.81
N ARG A 162 17.95 -3.25 -7.16
CA ARG A 162 18.17 -3.89 -8.48
C ARG A 162 17.26 -5.08 -8.72
N GLU A 163 17.02 -5.94 -7.72
CA GLU A 163 16.09 -7.07 -7.83
C GLU A 163 14.67 -6.58 -8.20
N ARG A 164 14.16 -5.53 -7.53
CA ARG A 164 12.84 -4.97 -7.82
C ARG A 164 12.77 -4.29 -9.17
N GLU A 165 13.79 -3.53 -9.53
CA GLU A 165 13.91 -2.89 -10.84
C GLU A 165 13.88 -3.91 -11.98
N LEU A 166 14.61 -5.02 -11.83
CA LEU A 166 14.62 -6.11 -12.82
C LEU A 166 13.24 -6.75 -12.97
N LEU A 167 12.52 -6.99 -11.86
CA LEU A 167 11.18 -7.54 -11.92
C LEU A 167 10.19 -6.58 -12.58
N ILE A 168 10.29 -5.28 -12.29
CA ILE A 168 9.46 -4.26 -12.94
C ILE A 168 9.75 -4.24 -14.45
N ASP A 169 11.02 -4.19 -14.85
CA ASP A 169 11.41 -4.14 -16.26
C ASP A 169 11.03 -5.43 -17.03
N THR A 170 11.00 -6.57 -16.31
CA THR A 170 10.56 -7.86 -16.89
C THR A 170 9.04 -7.91 -17.03
N ALA A 171 8.29 -7.49 -15.99
CA ALA A 171 6.84 -7.51 -15.99
C ALA A 171 6.24 -6.44 -16.91
N TRP A 172 6.91 -5.29 -17.01
CA TRP A 172 6.44 -4.16 -17.81
C TRP A 172 7.62 -3.41 -18.48
N PRO A 173 8.11 -3.91 -19.62
CA PRO A 173 9.26 -3.33 -20.30
C PRO A 173 9.03 -1.85 -20.64
N GLY A 174 10.02 -1.00 -20.30
CA GLY A 174 10.01 0.43 -20.60
C GLY A 174 9.24 1.32 -19.62
N VAL A 175 8.47 0.77 -18.66
CA VAL A 175 7.64 1.56 -17.73
C VAL A 175 8.49 2.53 -16.91
N ARG A 176 9.65 2.11 -16.41
CA ARG A 176 10.53 2.96 -15.59
C ARG A 176 11.04 4.17 -16.39
N GLN A 177 11.40 3.97 -17.64
CA GLN A 177 11.84 5.06 -18.50
C GLN A 177 10.70 6.05 -18.80
N ALA A 178 9.49 5.54 -19.05
CA ALA A 178 8.31 6.38 -19.28
C ALA A 178 7.97 7.23 -18.04
N LEU A 179 8.05 6.65 -16.83
CA LEU A 179 7.83 7.39 -15.58
C LEU A 179 8.92 8.44 -15.31
N LEU A 180 10.19 8.14 -15.60
CA LEU A 180 11.27 9.12 -15.44
C LEU A 180 11.10 10.34 -16.35
N VAL A 181 10.61 10.16 -17.57
CA VAL A 181 10.28 11.26 -18.49
C VAL A 181 9.17 12.14 -17.89
N GLN A 182 8.14 11.56 -17.30
CA GLN A 182 7.06 12.31 -16.67
C GLN A 182 7.52 13.12 -15.44
N LEU A 183 8.47 12.60 -14.67
CA LEU A 183 9.02 13.29 -13.49
C LEU A 183 9.91 14.50 -13.83
N GLN A 184 10.33 14.66 -15.10
CA GLN A 184 11.15 15.77 -15.56
C GLN A 184 10.35 16.91 -16.17
N GLN A 185 9.05 16.75 -16.35
CA GLN A 185 8.10 17.77 -16.83
C GLN A 185 7.48 18.54 -15.67
#